data_14668fc677d76f1ba667a1ed6afda9ab
#
_entry.id   14668fc677d76f1ba667a1ed6afda9ab
#
_cell.length_a   1.000
_cell.length_b   1.000
_cell.length_c   1.000
_cell.angle_alpha   90.00
_cell.angle_beta   90.00
_cell.angle_gamma   90.00
#
_symmetry.space_group_name_H-M   'P 1'
#
loop_
_entity.id
_entity.type
_entity.pdbx_description
1 polymer ?
#
loop_
_entity_poly.entity_id
_entity_poly.type
_entity_poly.pdbx_seq_one_letter_code
_entity_poly.pdbx_strand_id
1 'polypeptide(L)'
;MKLLAAEDFIDNTSDAELSPSVIKIMSGALDAIAARGIRRLSMSDIIDASGVSRGTLYRYFSSKEEVLAAVSEYVCTGFENGIREAGHGIADPIERFKAVMIFYARYTNENSPDRVFEVEPRFHLEFFRSHFDRFNRAVKHALRPVFDHLDQLVGEAINRDAFAETLVRTQLSTLLVPASDEWQRLWNDTAENVEKWAHKFALVQPREAGKD
;
A
#
# COMPACT_ATOMS: atom_id res chain seq x y z
N MET A 1 -12.93 13.05 -8.52
CA MET A 1 -11.87 12.46 -7.71
C MET A 1 -11.25 11.34 -8.56
N LYS A 2 -10.07 11.59 -9.11
CA LYS A 2 -9.36 10.57 -9.88
C LYS A 2 -8.67 9.69 -8.85
N LEU A 3 -9.05 8.40 -8.74
CA LEU A 3 -8.06 7.38 -8.43
C LEU A 3 -6.82 7.76 -9.24
N LEU A 4 -5.62 7.65 -8.67
CA LEU A 4 -4.39 7.74 -9.47
C LEU A 4 -4.70 7.02 -10.76
N ALA A 5 -4.71 7.77 -11.87
CA ALA A 5 -5.12 7.20 -13.13
C ALA A 5 -4.31 5.92 -13.26
N ALA A 6 -4.94 4.82 -13.66
CA ALA A 6 -4.25 3.55 -13.87
C ALA A 6 -2.97 3.74 -14.69
N GLU A 7 -2.93 4.81 -15.46
CA GLU A 7 -1.79 5.31 -16.25
C GLU A 7 -0.56 5.68 -15.39
N ASP A 8 -0.73 6.28 -14.19
CA ASP A 8 0.41 6.63 -13.31
C ASP A 8 1.01 5.39 -12.61
N PHE A 9 0.26 4.27 -12.56
CA PHE A 9 0.73 2.99 -12.03
C PHE A 9 1.38 2.08 -13.09
N ILE A 10 1.09 2.32 -14.37
CA ILE A 10 1.45 1.42 -15.48
C ILE A 10 2.89 1.65 -15.93
N ASP A 11 3.43 2.85 -15.76
CA ASP A 11 4.78 3.18 -16.26
C ASP A 11 5.91 2.46 -15.50
N ASN A 12 5.58 1.73 -14.41
CA ASN A 12 6.57 1.08 -13.54
C ASN A 12 6.37 -0.44 -13.30
N THR A 13 5.50 -1.13 -14.05
CA THR A 13 5.41 -2.60 -13.97
C THR A 13 6.38 -3.25 -14.95
N SER A 14 7.64 -3.38 -14.57
CA SER A 14 8.56 -4.32 -15.21
C SER A 14 8.18 -5.76 -14.81
N ASP A 15 8.02 -6.62 -15.82
CA ASP A 15 8.08 -8.08 -15.90
C ASP A 15 6.79 -8.91 -16.05
N ALA A 16 5.60 -8.34 -16.00
CA ALA A 16 4.43 -8.96 -16.64
C ALA A 16 3.48 -7.85 -17.06
N GLU A 17 3.63 -7.34 -18.28
CA GLU A 17 2.71 -6.36 -18.84
C GLU A 17 1.28 -6.92 -18.81
N LEU A 18 0.48 -6.46 -17.84
CA LEU A 18 -0.96 -6.70 -17.88
C LEU A 18 -1.49 -6.13 -19.20
N SER A 19 -2.30 -6.90 -19.92
CA SER A 19 -2.86 -6.39 -21.16
C SER A 19 -3.67 -5.11 -20.88
N PRO A 20 -3.70 -4.14 -21.80
CA PRO A 20 -4.49 -2.90 -21.64
C PRO A 20 -5.96 -3.16 -21.28
N SER A 21 -6.51 -4.28 -21.74
CA SER A 21 -7.87 -4.68 -21.38
C SER A 21 -8.01 -5.08 -19.92
N VAL A 22 -7.02 -5.78 -19.35
CA VAL A 22 -7.02 -6.18 -17.93
C VAL A 22 -6.91 -4.94 -17.05
N ILE A 23 -6.04 -4.00 -17.41
CA ILE A 23 -5.90 -2.73 -16.67
C ILE A 23 -7.23 -1.97 -16.64
N LYS A 24 -7.91 -1.83 -17.80
CA LYS A 24 -9.24 -1.20 -17.86
C LYS A 24 -10.26 -1.93 -16.99
N ILE A 25 -10.23 -3.25 -16.97
CA ILE A 25 -11.12 -4.06 -16.12
C ILE A 25 -10.82 -3.78 -14.66
N MET A 26 -9.56 -3.74 -14.22
CA MET A 26 -9.18 -3.47 -12.83
C MET A 26 -9.61 -2.07 -12.39
N SER A 27 -9.32 -1.05 -13.20
CA SER A 27 -9.75 0.33 -12.93
C SER A 27 -11.27 0.44 -12.84
N GLY A 28 -11.99 -0.07 -13.82
CA GLY A 28 -13.47 -0.06 -13.81
C GLY A 28 -14.06 -0.86 -12.65
N ALA A 29 -13.44 -1.97 -12.24
CA ALA A 29 -13.87 -2.72 -11.06
C ALA A 29 -13.70 -1.90 -9.79
N LEU A 30 -12.59 -1.19 -9.62
CA LEU A 30 -12.35 -0.29 -8.47
C LEU A 30 -13.39 0.84 -8.45
N ASP A 31 -13.67 1.47 -9.59
CA ASP A 31 -14.70 2.52 -9.71
C ASP A 31 -16.09 1.99 -9.34
N ALA A 32 -16.44 0.81 -9.83
CA ALA A 32 -17.72 0.18 -9.54
C ALA A 32 -17.86 -0.22 -8.05
N ILE A 33 -16.77 -0.71 -7.44
CA ILE A 33 -16.70 -1.01 -5.99
C ILE A 33 -16.91 0.27 -5.18
N ALA A 34 -16.22 1.36 -5.54
CA ALA A 34 -16.34 2.65 -4.84
C ALA A 34 -17.76 3.23 -4.95
N ALA A 35 -18.42 3.04 -6.10
CA ALA A 35 -19.77 3.57 -6.33
C ALA A 35 -20.88 2.75 -5.67
N ARG A 36 -20.78 1.43 -5.61
CA ARG A 36 -21.89 0.51 -5.26
C ARG A 36 -21.63 -0.43 -4.10
N GLY A 37 -20.36 -0.57 -3.70
CA GLY A 37 -19.92 -1.59 -2.76
C GLY A 37 -19.87 -2.99 -3.38
N ILE A 38 -19.10 -3.87 -2.77
CA ILE A 38 -18.83 -5.23 -3.28
C ILE A 38 -20.07 -6.13 -3.26
N ARG A 39 -20.94 -5.96 -2.25
CA ARG A 39 -22.14 -6.79 -2.12
C ARG A 39 -23.11 -6.63 -3.28
N ARG A 40 -23.22 -5.41 -3.83
CA ARG A 40 -24.11 -5.07 -4.95
C ARG A 40 -23.41 -5.11 -6.30
N LEU A 41 -22.08 -5.28 -6.30
CA LEU A 41 -21.29 -5.36 -7.52
C LEU A 41 -21.69 -6.55 -8.38
N SER A 42 -21.91 -6.32 -9.65
CA SER A 42 -22.16 -7.34 -10.67
C SER A 42 -21.15 -7.25 -11.80
N MET A 43 -21.03 -8.30 -12.61
CA MET A 43 -20.20 -8.27 -13.83
C MET A 43 -20.65 -7.20 -14.82
N SER A 44 -21.94 -6.86 -14.85
CA SER A 44 -22.47 -5.78 -15.70
C SER A 44 -21.97 -4.41 -15.22
N ASP A 45 -21.91 -4.17 -13.93
CA ASP A 45 -21.40 -2.90 -13.38
C ASP A 45 -19.92 -2.70 -13.73
N ILE A 46 -19.13 -3.79 -13.73
CA ILE A 46 -17.73 -3.77 -14.13
C ILE A 46 -17.59 -3.48 -15.63
N ILE A 47 -18.44 -4.07 -16.49
CA ILE A 47 -18.48 -3.80 -17.92
C ILE A 47 -18.76 -2.31 -18.17
N ASP A 48 -19.79 -1.78 -17.52
CA ASP A 48 -20.23 -0.39 -17.68
C ASP A 48 -19.14 0.59 -17.24
N ALA A 49 -18.49 0.32 -16.10
CA ALA A 49 -17.45 1.18 -15.56
C ALA A 49 -16.13 1.10 -16.35
N SER A 50 -15.73 -0.11 -16.79
CA SER A 50 -14.48 -0.31 -17.51
C SER A 50 -14.55 0.04 -19.00
N GLY A 51 -15.76 0.10 -19.58
CA GLY A 51 -15.97 0.32 -21.01
C GLY A 51 -15.50 -0.83 -21.88
N VAL A 52 -15.19 -2.00 -21.34
CA VAL A 52 -14.84 -3.18 -22.13
C VAL A 52 -16.10 -3.93 -22.60
N SER A 53 -15.98 -4.70 -23.68
CA SER A 53 -17.09 -5.54 -24.12
C SER A 53 -17.33 -6.70 -23.13
N ARG A 54 -18.58 -7.20 -23.09
CA ARG A 54 -18.92 -8.39 -22.29
C ARG A 54 -18.02 -9.58 -22.64
N GLY A 55 -17.81 -9.82 -23.93
CA GLY A 55 -16.91 -10.90 -24.40
C GLY A 55 -15.46 -10.71 -23.93
N THR A 56 -14.99 -9.46 -23.86
CA THR A 56 -13.66 -9.16 -23.35
C THR A 56 -13.56 -9.47 -21.86
N LEU A 57 -14.52 -9.04 -21.03
CA LEU A 57 -14.51 -9.33 -19.59
C LEU A 57 -14.52 -10.84 -19.33
N TYR A 58 -15.49 -11.56 -19.94
CA TYR A 58 -15.64 -13.01 -19.72
C TYR A 58 -14.52 -13.87 -20.31
N ARG A 59 -13.71 -13.33 -21.20
CA ARG A 59 -12.47 -13.99 -21.67
C ARG A 59 -11.40 -14.04 -20.58
N TYR A 60 -11.35 -13.03 -19.70
CA TYR A 60 -10.34 -12.94 -18.63
C TYR A 60 -10.85 -13.45 -17.29
N PHE A 61 -12.13 -13.24 -16.98
CA PHE A 61 -12.71 -13.53 -15.67
C PHE A 61 -14.07 -14.20 -15.84
N SER A 62 -14.23 -15.38 -15.26
CA SER A 62 -15.48 -16.14 -15.35
C SER A 62 -16.51 -15.69 -14.30
N SER A 63 -16.06 -15.05 -13.21
CA SER A 63 -16.90 -14.64 -12.08
C SER A 63 -16.45 -13.31 -11.48
N LYS A 64 -17.34 -12.72 -10.68
CA LYS A 64 -17.05 -11.53 -9.90
C LYS A 64 -15.92 -11.81 -8.87
N GLU A 65 -15.93 -12.96 -8.29
CA GLU A 65 -14.95 -13.40 -7.30
C GLU A 65 -13.53 -13.42 -7.88
N GLU A 66 -13.38 -13.87 -9.14
CA GLU A 66 -12.10 -13.82 -9.85
C GLU A 66 -11.65 -12.38 -10.12
N VAL A 67 -12.59 -11.50 -10.50
CA VAL A 67 -12.25 -10.06 -10.66
C VAL A 67 -11.81 -9.47 -9.33
N LEU A 68 -12.52 -9.75 -8.22
CA LEU A 68 -12.15 -9.22 -6.89
C LEU A 68 -10.79 -9.73 -6.42
N ALA A 69 -10.46 -11.00 -6.68
CA ALA A 69 -9.14 -11.54 -6.38
C ALA A 69 -8.05 -10.83 -7.21
N ALA A 70 -8.28 -10.62 -8.50
CA ALA A 70 -7.36 -9.91 -9.37
C ALA A 70 -7.21 -8.43 -9.00
N VAL A 71 -8.29 -7.75 -8.59
CA VAL A 71 -8.23 -6.37 -8.06
C VAL A 71 -7.38 -6.31 -6.79
N SER A 72 -7.54 -7.28 -5.88
CA SER A 72 -6.72 -7.34 -4.65
C SER A 72 -5.24 -7.50 -4.98
N GLU A 73 -4.91 -8.36 -5.92
CA GLU A 73 -3.54 -8.57 -6.40
C GLU A 73 -2.99 -7.32 -7.10
N TYR A 74 -3.78 -6.69 -7.95
CA TYR A 74 -3.43 -5.44 -8.64
C TYR A 74 -3.09 -4.31 -7.66
N VAL A 75 -3.92 -4.11 -6.63
CA VAL A 75 -3.68 -3.10 -5.58
C VAL A 75 -2.39 -3.42 -4.81
N CYS A 76 -2.19 -4.66 -4.39
CA CYS A 76 -0.99 -5.05 -3.65
C CYS A 76 0.28 -4.88 -4.49
N THR A 77 0.27 -5.33 -5.73
CA THR A 77 1.40 -5.21 -6.66
C THR A 77 1.70 -3.75 -6.99
N GLY A 78 0.66 -2.93 -7.19
CA GLY A 78 0.79 -1.49 -7.38
C GLY A 78 1.50 -0.81 -6.20
N PHE A 79 1.11 -1.17 -4.96
CA PHE A 79 1.79 -0.69 -3.76
C PHE A 79 3.26 -1.12 -3.71
N GLU A 80 3.54 -2.41 -3.93
CA GLU A 80 4.90 -2.96 -3.88
C GLU A 80 5.83 -2.30 -4.92
N ASN A 81 5.33 -2.12 -6.13
CA ASN A 81 6.08 -1.45 -7.18
C ASN A 81 6.30 0.02 -6.86
N GLY A 82 5.24 0.75 -6.52
CA GLY A 82 5.33 2.17 -6.22
C GLY A 82 6.24 2.50 -5.04
N ILE A 83 6.18 1.72 -3.94
CA ILE A 83 7.06 1.96 -2.79
C ILE A 83 8.52 1.63 -3.11
N ARG A 84 8.78 0.64 -3.97
CA ARG A 84 10.12 0.31 -4.46
C ARG A 84 10.68 1.45 -5.31
N GLU A 85 9.90 1.94 -6.26
CA GLU A 85 10.28 3.03 -7.16
C GLU A 85 10.49 4.35 -6.41
N ALA A 86 9.66 4.64 -5.41
CA ALA A 86 9.82 5.84 -4.58
C ALA A 86 11.22 5.95 -3.94
N GLY A 87 11.83 4.82 -3.62
CA GLY A 87 13.20 4.78 -3.07
C GLY A 87 14.29 4.50 -4.11
N HIS A 88 13.93 4.21 -5.36
CA HIS A 88 14.90 3.80 -6.38
C HIS A 88 15.88 4.94 -6.71
N GLY A 89 17.18 4.60 -6.82
CA GLY A 89 18.22 5.56 -7.20
C GLY A 89 18.59 6.61 -6.13
N ILE A 90 17.89 6.66 -4.99
CA ILE A 90 18.20 7.59 -3.90
C ILE A 90 19.25 6.95 -3.00
N ALA A 91 20.48 7.51 -3.03
CA ALA A 91 21.60 7.01 -2.25
C ALA A 91 21.57 7.47 -0.78
N ASP A 92 21.12 8.70 -0.52
CA ASP A 92 21.02 9.24 0.84
C ASP A 92 19.89 8.53 1.61
N PRO A 93 20.17 7.91 2.77
CA PRO A 93 19.18 7.14 3.52
C PRO A 93 18.01 7.99 4.03
N ILE A 94 18.25 9.24 4.43
CA ILE A 94 17.21 10.12 4.97
C ILE A 94 16.30 10.62 3.85
N GLU A 95 16.86 11.03 2.72
CA GLU A 95 16.08 11.42 1.54
C GLU A 95 15.31 10.23 0.97
N ARG A 96 15.88 9.02 1.00
CA ARG A 96 15.17 7.79 0.65
C ARG A 96 13.99 7.53 1.59
N PHE A 97 14.20 7.69 2.89
CA PHE A 97 13.12 7.56 3.87
C PHE A 97 11.98 8.54 3.59
N LYS A 98 12.31 9.83 3.36
CA LYS A 98 11.33 10.86 3.00
C LYS A 98 10.53 10.49 1.77
N ALA A 99 11.19 10.07 0.68
CA ALA A 99 10.54 9.71 -0.57
C ALA A 99 9.57 8.51 -0.38
N VAL A 100 10.00 7.47 0.34
CA VAL A 100 9.17 6.30 0.67
C VAL A 100 7.96 6.70 1.52
N MET A 101 8.15 7.57 2.52
CA MET A 101 7.06 8.02 3.40
C MET A 101 6.05 8.91 2.67
N ILE A 102 6.51 9.80 1.78
CA ILE A 102 5.65 10.63 0.93
C ILE A 102 4.82 9.74 0.00
N PHE A 103 5.44 8.77 -0.66
CA PHE A 103 4.70 7.80 -1.49
C PHE A 103 3.63 7.08 -0.66
N TYR A 104 4.00 6.57 0.51
CA TYR A 104 3.09 5.80 1.35
C TYR A 104 1.88 6.63 1.81
N ALA A 105 2.11 7.87 2.25
CA ALA A 105 1.03 8.78 2.63
C ALA A 105 0.11 9.10 1.45
N ARG A 106 0.68 9.40 0.28
CA ARG A 106 -0.09 9.64 -0.94
C ARG A 106 -0.91 8.43 -1.36
N TYR A 107 -0.27 7.25 -1.40
CA TYR A 107 -0.93 6.02 -1.81
C TYR A 107 -2.15 5.70 -0.95
N THR A 108 -2.04 5.85 0.36
CA THR A 108 -3.15 5.62 1.27
C THR A 108 -4.26 6.66 1.13
N ASN A 109 -3.92 7.94 1.01
CA ASN A 109 -4.90 9.03 0.87
C ASN A 109 -5.63 8.99 -0.48
N GLU A 110 -4.92 8.69 -1.56
CA GLU A 110 -5.48 8.70 -2.93
C GLU A 110 -6.28 7.42 -3.23
N ASN A 111 -5.92 6.29 -2.62
CA ASN A 111 -6.60 5.01 -2.80
C ASN A 111 -7.64 4.69 -1.72
N SER A 112 -7.80 5.57 -0.74
CA SER A 112 -8.90 5.52 0.24
C SER A 112 -9.88 6.64 -0.03
N PRO A 113 -10.84 6.46 -0.94
CA PRO A 113 -11.95 7.40 -1.05
C PRO A 113 -12.66 7.44 0.32
N ASP A 114 -12.98 8.65 0.79
CA ASP A 114 -13.66 8.90 2.08
C ASP A 114 -14.89 8.02 2.32
N ARG A 115 -15.42 7.41 1.27
CA ARG A 115 -16.61 6.56 1.26
C ARG A 115 -16.33 5.05 1.28
N VAL A 116 -15.12 4.60 0.99
CA VAL A 116 -14.85 3.16 0.82
C VAL A 116 -15.04 2.42 2.14
N PHE A 117 -14.57 2.99 3.24
CA PHE A 117 -14.82 2.42 4.58
C PHE A 117 -16.26 2.59 5.06
N GLU A 118 -16.97 3.60 4.58
CA GLU A 118 -18.40 3.77 4.90
C GLU A 118 -19.28 2.74 4.18
N VAL A 119 -18.91 2.34 2.95
CA VAL A 119 -19.70 1.45 2.12
C VAL A 119 -19.50 -0.03 2.46
N GLU A 120 -18.24 -0.46 2.66
CA GLU A 120 -17.91 -1.88 2.91
C GLU A 120 -16.76 -2.04 3.93
N PRO A 121 -16.92 -1.59 5.19
CA PRO A 121 -15.84 -1.59 6.18
C PRO A 121 -15.26 -2.98 6.43
N ARG A 122 -16.12 -4.02 6.44
CA ARG A 122 -15.70 -5.39 6.67
C ARG A 122 -14.75 -5.91 5.61
N PHE A 123 -15.03 -5.62 4.34
CA PHE A 123 -14.19 -6.05 3.23
C PHE A 123 -12.79 -5.43 3.34
N HIS A 124 -12.71 -4.12 3.60
CA HIS A 124 -11.42 -3.44 3.71
C HIS A 124 -10.61 -3.93 4.91
N LEU A 125 -11.26 -4.19 6.04
CA LEU A 125 -10.60 -4.78 7.19
C LEU A 125 -10.06 -6.19 6.88
N GLU A 126 -10.83 -7.03 6.19
CA GLU A 126 -10.40 -8.36 5.76
C GLU A 126 -9.25 -8.26 4.74
N PHE A 127 -9.33 -7.33 3.78
CA PHE A 127 -8.25 -7.07 2.83
C PHE A 127 -6.95 -6.69 3.53
N PHE A 128 -6.96 -5.71 4.43
CA PHE A 128 -5.75 -5.29 5.14
C PHE A 128 -5.21 -6.40 6.05
N ARG A 129 -6.06 -7.15 6.73
CA ARG A 129 -5.62 -8.30 7.54
C ARG A 129 -4.93 -9.36 6.70
N SER A 130 -5.51 -9.70 5.56
CA SER A 130 -4.98 -10.75 4.68
C SER A 130 -3.67 -10.35 4.00
N HIS A 131 -3.44 -9.05 3.76
CA HIS A 131 -2.27 -8.56 3.03
C HIS A 131 -1.28 -7.79 3.91
N PHE A 132 -1.50 -7.73 5.23
CA PHE A 132 -0.68 -6.96 6.17
C PHE A 132 0.80 -7.32 6.08
N ASP A 133 1.12 -8.61 6.10
CA ASP A 133 2.51 -9.09 6.00
C ASP A 133 3.16 -8.74 4.66
N ARG A 134 2.35 -8.66 3.60
CA ARG A 134 2.82 -8.27 2.28
C ARG A 134 3.23 -6.80 2.26
N PHE A 135 2.39 -5.91 2.78
CA PHE A 135 2.70 -4.49 2.93
C PHE A 135 3.93 -4.27 3.82
N ASN A 136 4.00 -4.99 4.93
CA ASN A 136 5.12 -4.90 5.87
C ASN A 136 6.45 -5.30 5.21
N ARG A 137 6.46 -6.40 4.44
CA ARG A 137 7.65 -6.82 3.67
C ARG A 137 8.05 -5.79 2.63
N ALA A 138 7.10 -5.18 1.92
CA ALA A 138 7.37 -4.16 0.90
C ALA A 138 8.03 -2.92 1.52
N VAL A 139 7.48 -2.41 2.63
CA VAL A 139 8.06 -1.28 3.39
C VAL A 139 9.46 -1.63 3.88
N LYS A 140 9.64 -2.80 4.50
CA LYS A 140 10.92 -3.26 5.01
C LYS A 140 11.97 -3.36 3.89
N HIS A 141 11.58 -3.84 2.72
CA HIS A 141 12.48 -3.93 1.58
C HIS A 141 12.88 -2.56 1.04
N ALA A 142 11.93 -1.66 0.86
CA ALA A 142 12.18 -0.30 0.36
C ALA A 142 13.10 0.51 1.29
N LEU A 143 12.98 0.28 2.61
CA LEU A 143 13.75 0.97 3.64
C LEU A 143 15.07 0.27 4.04
N ARG A 144 15.48 -0.80 3.34
CA ARG A 144 16.69 -1.55 3.71
C ARG A 144 17.93 -0.65 3.88
N PRO A 145 18.30 0.26 2.95
CA PRO A 145 19.44 1.13 3.13
C PRO A 145 19.29 2.11 4.31
N VAL A 146 18.05 2.49 4.64
CA VAL A 146 17.76 3.32 5.82
C VAL A 146 18.08 2.54 7.09
N PHE A 147 17.67 1.29 7.19
CA PHE A 147 18.00 0.44 8.35
C PHE A 147 19.49 0.23 8.52
N ASP A 148 20.23 0.01 7.44
CA ASP A 148 21.68 -0.15 7.48
C ASP A 148 22.37 1.13 8.01
N HIS A 149 21.85 2.31 7.66
CA HIS A 149 22.31 3.59 8.21
C HIS A 149 21.96 3.74 9.70
N LEU A 150 20.72 3.41 10.08
CA LEU A 150 20.26 3.51 11.46
C LEU A 150 21.00 2.54 12.40
N ASP A 151 21.33 1.33 11.95
CA ASP A 151 22.15 0.37 12.69
C ASP A 151 23.54 0.98 13.00
N GLN A 152 24.16 1.66 12.02
CA GLN A 152 25.45 2.33 12.21
C GLN A 152 25.35 3.51 13.18
N LEU A 153 24.26 4.30 13.09
CA LEU A 153 24.05 5.47 13.95
C LEU A 153 23.83 5.07 15.41
N VAL A 154 23.02 4.03 15.64
CA VAL A 154 22.68 3.54 16.99
C VAL A 154 23.81 2.70 17.59
N GLY A 155 24.66 2.10 16.75
CA GLY A 155 25.74 1.22 17.16
C GLY A 155 25.33 -0.25 17.40
N GLU A 156 24.07 -0.57 17.15
CA GLU A 156 23.51 -1.92 17.22
C GLU A 156 22.39 -2.13 16.19
N ALA A 157 22.06 -3.38 15.89
CA ALA A 157 20.99 -3.69 14.96
C ALA A 157 19.61 -3.32 15.53
N ILE A 158 18.84 -2.49 14.81
CA ILE A 158 17.47 -2.17 15.17
C ILE A 158 16.53 -3.31 14.79
N ASN A 159 15.41 -3.41 15.50
CA ASN A 159 14.35 -4.36 15.14
C ASN A 159 13.58 -3.86 13.91
N ARG A 160 14.06 -4.26 12.72
CA ARG A 160 13.51 -3.83 11.40
C ARG A 160 12.05 -4.23 11.21
N ASP A 161 11.65 -5.39 11.76
CA ASP A 161 10.28 -5.87 11.67
C ASP A 161 9.35 -5.00 12.50
N ALA A 162 9.70 -4.72 13.76
CA ALA A 162 8.92 -3.83 14.62
C ALA A 162 8.86 -2.40 14.07
N PHE A 163 9.95 -1.90 13.49
CA PHE A 163 9.99 -0.58 12.86
C PHE A 163 9.03 -0.50 11.66
N ALA A 164 9.17 -1.42 10.71
CA ALA A 164 8.32 -1.46 9.52
C ALA A 164 6.84 -1.67 9.91
N GLU A 165 6.56 -2.59 10.83
CA GLU A 165 5.20 -2.82 11.34
C GLU A 165 4.59 -1.58 11.98
N THR A 166 5.38 -0.81 12.73
CA THR A 166 4.91 0.45 13.33
C THR A 166 4.51 1.46 12.25
N LEU A 167 5.32 1.62 11.20
CA LEU A 167 4.98 2.50 10.08
C LEU A 167 3.69 2.05 9.39
N VAL A 168 3.57 0.75 9.08
CA VAL A 168 2.39 0.21 8.41
C VAL A 168 1.13 0.41 9.26
N ARG A 169 1.17 0.06 10.55
CA ARG A 169 0.02 0.23 11.47
C ARG A 169 -0.35 1.70 11.63
N THR A 170 0.63 2.58 11.79
CA THR A 170 0.41 4.01 11.93
C THR A 170 -0.29 4.57 10.70
N GLN A 171 0.17 4.22 9.51
CA GLN A 171 -0.45 4.69 8.28
C GLN A 171 -1.85 4.09 8.07
N LEU A 172 -2.06 2.82 8.38
CA LEU A 172 -3.39 2.20 8.31
C LEU A 172 -4.38 2.85 9.29
N SER A 173 -3.92 3.38 10.42
CA SER A 173 -4.81 4.08 11.36
C SER A 173 -5.44 5.33 10.74
N THR A 174 -4.76 6.01 9.82
CA THR A 174 -5.29 7.20 9.13
C THR A 174 -6.43 6.88 8.17
N LEU A 175 -6.55 5.61 7.74
CA LEU A 175 -7.68 5.15 6.93
C LEU A 175 -8.97 4.98 7.76
N LEU A 176 -8.82 4.73 9.06
CA LEU A 176 -9.95 4.54 9.98
C LEU A 176 -10.37 5.86 10.64
N VAL A 177 -9.39 6.72 10.91
CA VAL A 177 -9.61 8.03 11.54
C VAL A 177 -8.85 9.07 10.73
N PRO A 178 -9.53 10.02 10.09
CA PRO A 178 -8.88 11.05 9.30
C PRO A 178 -7.79 11.77 10.10
N ALA A 179 -6.64 11.97 9.48
CA ALA A 179 -5.51 12.65 10.10
C ALA A 179 -5.82 14.12 10.36
N SER A 180 -5.56 14.61 11.57
CA SER A 180 -5.57 16.05 11.88
C SER A 180 -4.38 16.75 11.21
N ASP A 181 -4.44 18.09 11.09
CA ASP A 181 -3.33 18.88 10.55
C ASP A 181 -2.05 18.71 11.39
N GLU A 182 -2.19 18.53 12.70
CA GLU A 182 -1.06 18.25 13.59
C GLU A 182 -0.47 16.88 13.32
N TRP A 183 -1.32 15.86 13.08
CA TRP A 183 -0.86 14.54 12.72
C TRP A 183 -0.12 14.54 11.39
N GLN A 184 -0.63 15.25 10.39
CA GLN A 184 0.03 15.37 9.09
C GLN A 184 1.39 16.06 9.20
N ARG A 185 1.49 17.11 10.01
CA ARG A 185 2.78 17.77 10.30
C ARG A 185 3.76 16.80 10.97
N LEU A 186 3.31 16.12 12.04
CA LEU A 186 4.14 15.13 12.73
C LEU A 186 4.64 14.03 11.78
N TRP A 187 3.77 13.57 10.86
CA TRP A 187 4.12 12.56 9.89
C TRP A 187 5.16 13.07 8.88
N ASN A 188 5.00 14.29 8.39
CA ASN A 188 5.98 14.92 7.51
C ASN A 188 7.33 15.13 8.21
N ASP A 189 7.30 15.51 9.49
CA ASP A 189 8.50 15.70 10.33
C ASP A 189 9.13 14.36 10.76
N THR A 190 8.44 13.23 10.57
CA THR A 190 8.96 11.90 10.94
C THR A 190 10.27 11.60 10.24
N ALA A 191 10.42 12.01 8.99
CA ALA A 191 11.64 11.78 8.22
C ALA A 191 12.85 12.52 8.84
N GLU A 192 12.65 13.72 9.35
CA GLU A 192 13.70 14.50 10.03
C GLU A 192 14.03 13.97 11.43
N ASN A 193 13.10 13.20 12.01
CA ASN A 193 13.24 12.64 13.34
C ASN A 193 13.45 11.11 13.35
N VAL A 194 13.63 10.50 12.18
CA VAL A 194 13.77 9.04 12.06
C VAL A 194 14.93 8.48 12.91
N GLU A 195 16.03 9.23 12.98
CA GLU A 195 17.19 8.87 13.80
C GLU A 195 16.84 8.79 15.30
N LYS A 196 16.06 9.74 15.80
CA LYS A 196 15.57 9.72 17.19
C LYS A 196 14.62 8.54 17.45
N TRP A 197 13.87 8.12 16.42
CA TRP A 197 12.99 6.97 16.52
C TRP A 197 13.78 5.66 16.54
N ALA A 198 14.88 5.58 15.82
CA ALA A 198 15.70 4.38 15.74
C ALA A 198 16.13 3.86 17.13
N HIS A 199 16.50 4.75 18.04
CA HIS A 199 16.85 4.39 19.41
C HIS A 199 15.74 3.65 20.16
N LYS A 200 14.46 3.93 19.86
CA LYS A 200 13.34 3.21 20.48
C LYS A 200 13.25 1.76 20.01
N PHE A 201 13.67 1.49 18.79
CA PHE A 201 13.65 0.14 18.19
C PHE A 201 14.90 -0.68 18.49
N ALA A 202 16.01 -0.05 18.84
CA ALA A 202 17.20 -0.71 19.37
C ALA A 202 16.92 -1.38 20.72
N LEU A 203 16.09 -0.75 21.55
CA LEU A 203 15.70 -1.26 22.86
C LEU A 203 14.65 -2.39 22.83
N VAL A 204 14.05 -2.65 21.68
CA VAL A 204 13.01 -3.69 21.49
C VAL A 204 13.64 -4.89 20.77
N GLN A 205 14.73 -5.45 21.29
CA GLN A 205 15.20 -6.76 20.84
C GLN A 205 14.18 -7.84 21.21
N PRO A 206 13.92 -8.82 20.30
CA PRO A 206 13.09 -9.96 20.67
C PRO A 206 13.73 -10.62 21.90
N ARG A 207 12.99 -10.78 22.99
CA ARG A 207 13.41 -11.68 24.05
C ARG A 207 13.60 -13.02 23.39
N GLU A 208 14.84 -13.54 23.39
CA GLU A 208 15.06 -14.93 23.02
C GLU A 208 14.06 -15.75 23.82
N ALA A 209 13.23 -16.52 23.10
CA ALA A 209 12.34 -17.48 23.73
C ALA A 209 13.26 -18.42 24.51
N GLY A 210 13.23 -18.29 25.84
CA GLY A 210 14.07 -19.08 26.74
C GLY A 210 13.92 -20.55 26.38
N LYS A 211 15.02 -21.19 26.16
CA LYS A 211 15.11 -22.64 26.23
C LYS A 211 14.93 -22.97 27.71
N ASP A 212 13.73 -23.36 28.08
CA ASP A 212 13.44 -24.22 29.22
C ASP A 212 13.01 -25.60 28.73
#